data_fdac763130f838441a905fb892cb848b
#
_entry.id   fdac763130f838441a905fb892cb848b
#
_cell.length_a   1.000
_cell.length_b   1.000
_cell.length_c   1.000
_cell.angle_alpha   90.00
_cell.angle_beta   90.00
_cell.angle_gamma   90.00
#
_symmetry.space_group_name_H-M   'P 1'
#
loop_
_entity.id
_entity.type
_entity.pdbx_description
1 polymer ?
#
loop_
_entity_poly.entity_id
_entity_poly.type
_entity_poly.pdbx_seq_one_letter_code
_entity_poly.pdbx_strand_id
1 'polypeptide(L)'
;AKTCKIPEKSVELNELEKILNMRKELSNVVFGQDDAINQVVDNVLLEKSGLGDDNKPIGSFLFVGPSGVGKTELSQQIAKSLDMNFIRIDMSEYQNENSISKLIGADPGFVGYDDENQLTDKVLKNPYSVVLFDEIEKAYPSVFSLFLQILDYGTLTDSHGRTIDFRNCIVIMTSNAGVSDASKPKIGFGASSINTNAI
;
A
#
# COMPACT_ATOMS: atom_id res chain seq x y z
N ALA A 1 19.11 21.44 3.97
CA ALA A 1 20.10 21.09 4.99
C ALA A 1 21.22 22.12 5.18
N LYS A 2 21.62 22.91 4.19
CA LYS A 2 22.69 23.92 4.34
C LYS A 2 22.31 25.18 5.14
N THR A 3 21.01 25.39 5.41
CA THR A 3 20.53 26.63 6.08
C THR A 3 20.30 26.43 7.59
N CYS A 4 20.08 25.22 8.05
CA CYS A 4 19.97 24.89 9.47
C CYS A 4 21.18 24.03 9.85
N LYS A 5 22.02 24.50 10.75
CA LYS A 5 23.23 23.79 11.26
C LYS A 5 22.86 22.54 12.12
N ILE A 6 21.94 21.70 11.65
CA ILE A 6 21.58 20.44 12.30
C ILE A 6 22.49 19.36 11.69
N PRO A 7 23.25 18.62 12.50
CA PRO A 7 24.07 17.53 11.98
C PRO A 7 23.18 16.46 11.32
N GLU A 8 23.56 15.98 10.13
CA GLU A 8 22.82 14.93 9.39
C GLU A 8 22.55 13.70 10.28
N LYS A 9 23.52 13.27 11.08
CA LYS A 9 23.36 12.16 12.04
C LYS A 9 22.23 12.36 13.08
N SER A 10 21.91 13.59 13.46
CA SER A 10 20.84 13.83 14.43
C SER A 10 19.44 13.76 13.78
N VAL A 11 19.35 14.01 12.48
CA VAL A 11 18.09 13.87 11.71
C VAL A 11 17.81 12.39 11.48
N GLU A 12 18.82 11.60 11.09
CA GLU A 12 18.71 10.16 10.91
C GLU A 12 18.32 9.43 12.22
N LEU A 13 18.94 9.80 13.35
CA LEU A 13 18.62 9.21 14.66
C LEU A 13 17.15 9.51 15.05
N ASN A 14 16.66 10.73 14.82
CA ASN A 14 15.28 11.08 15.09
C ASN A 14 14.28 10.32 14.21
N GLU A 15 14.62 10.05 12.95
CA GLU A 15 13.78 9.25 12.05
C GLU A 15 13.73 7.79 12.50
N LEU A 16 14.87 7.20 12.89
CA LEU A 16 14.91 5.83 13.41
C LEU A 16 14.11 5.67 14.70
N GLU A 17 14.22 6.64 15.62
CA GLU A 17 13.41 6.65 16.85
C GLU A 17 11.91 6.73 16.57
N LYS A 18 11.50 7.53 15.58
CA LYS A 18 10.10 7.60 15.12
C LYS A 18 9.61 6.24 14.62
N ILE A 19 10.41 5.56 13.78
CA ILE A 19 10.05 4.24 13.25
C ILE A 19 9.94 3.19 14.36
N LEU A 20 10.84 3.20 15.33
CA LEU A 20 10.79 2.29 16.49
C LEU A 20 9.58 2.57 17.39
N ASN A 21 9.19 3.85 17.56
CA ASN A 21 8.01 4.22 18.30
C ASN A 21 6.72 3.90 17.55
N MET A 22 6.75 3.93 16.21
CA MET A 22 5.61 3.57 15.35
C MET A 22 5.02 2.21 15.71
N ARG A 23 5.85 1.21 16.02
CA ARG A 23 5.39 -0.13 16.45
C ARG A 23 4.46 -0.05 17.64
N LYS A 24 4.83 0.70 18.68
CA LYS A 24 4.01 0.87 19.89
C LYS A 24 2.74 1.67 19.61
N GLU A 25 2.84 2.71 18.80
CA GLU A 25 1.70 3.56 18.44
C GLU A 25 0.67 2.75 17.66
N LEU A 26 1.09 1.98 16.66
CA LEU A 26 0.22 1.14 15.85
C LEU A 26 -0.44 0.03 16.67
N SER A 27 0.30 -0.67 17.53
CA SER A 27 -0.24 -1.72 18.40
C SER A 27 -1.26 -1.19 19.43
N ASN A 28 -1.18 0.08 19.79
CA ASN A 28 -2.17 0.71 20.69
C ASN A 28 -3.49 1.07 20.00
N VAL A 29 -3.49 1.20 18.68
CA VAL A 29 -4.67 1.63 17.90
C VAL A 29 -5.29 0.46 17.12
N VAL A 30 -4.45 -0.43 16.59
CA VAL A 30 -4.89 -1.56 15.75
C VAL A 30 -4.61 -2.86 16.48
N PHE A 31 -5.65 -3.48 17.03
CA PHE A 31 -5.53 -4.69 17.83
C PHE A 31 -5.52 -5.96 16.97
N GLY A 32 -4.68 -6.94 17.36
CA GLY A 32 -4.64 -8.26 16.73
C GLY A 32 -3.99 -8.29 15.34
N GLN A 33 -3.22 -7.26 14.97
CA GLN A 33 -2.48 -7.16 13.71
C GLN A 33 -0.95 -7.02 13.94
N ASP A 34 -0.46 -7.58 15.03
CA ASP A 34 0.95 -7.42 15.46
C ASP A 34 1.94 -7.90 14.40
N ASP A 35 1.65 -9.01 13.71
CA ASP A 35 2.51 -9.54 12.64
C ASP A 35 2.59 -8.57 11.46
N ALA A 36 1.45 -8.00 11.02
CA ALA A 36 1.42 -7.03 9.94
C ALA A 36 2.17 -5.74 10.34
N ILE A 37 1.95 -5.26 11.57
CA ILE A 37 2.65 -4.09 12.12
C ILE A 37 4.17 -4.33 12.12
N ASN A 38 4.62 -5.48 12.62
CA ASN A 38 6.03 -5.82 12.67
C ASN A 38 6.66 -5.85 11.26
N GLN A 39 6.01 -6.51 10.30
CA GLN A 39 6.50 -6.57 8.92
C GLN A 39 6.62 -5.18 8.28
N VAL A 40 5.65 -4.29 8.50
CA VAL A 40 5.69 -2.92 7.98
C VAL A 40 6.85 -2.14 8.62
N VAL A 41 6.98 -2.19 9.94
CA VAL A 41 8.04 -1.47 10.65
C VAL A 41 9.42 -1.95 10.24
N ASP A 42 9.63 -3.27 10.18
CA ASP A 42 10.91 -3.86 9.81
C ASP A 42 11.30 -3.53 8.37
N ASN A 43 10.33 -3.50 7.44
CA ASN A 43 10.58 -3.13 6.05
C ASN A 43 10.94 -1.64 5.90
N VAL A 44 10.18 -0.75 6.57
CA VAL A 44 10.47 0.70 6.57
C VAL A 44 11.83 0.98 7.20
N LEU A 45 12.20 0.24 8.26
CA LEU A 45 13.51 0.36 8.90
C LEU A 45 14.64 -0.08 7.97
N LEU A 46 14.46 -1.20 7.26
CA LEU A 46 15.41 -1.72 6.28
C LEU A 46 15.67 -0.69 5.17
N GLU A 47 14.61 -0.12 4.61
CA GLU A 47 14.69 0.88 3.56
C GLU A 47 15.42 2.14 4.03
N LYS A 48 15.05 2.67 5.19
CA LYS A 48 15.67 3.86 5.78
C LYS A 48 17.12 3.65 6.22
N SER A 49 17.56 2.40 6.41
CA SER A 49 18.98 2.07 6.67
C SER A 49 19.83 2.00 5.39
N GLY A 50 19.25 2.28 4.22
CA GLY A 50 19.95 2.26 2.93
C GLY A 50 20.23 0.84 2.40
N LEU A 51 19.53 -0.16 2.90
CA LEU A 51 19.62 -1.56 2.45
C LEU A 51 18.49 -1.94 1.49
N GLY A 52 17.59 -1.00 1.17
CA GLY A 52 16.50 -1.18 0.25
C GLY A 52 16.92 -1.10 -1.22
N ASP A 53 15.95 -1.22 -2.12
CA ASP A 53 16.14 -1.07 -3.57
C ASP A 53 15.68 0.34 -4.00
N ASP A 54 16.63 1.21 -4.31
CA ASP A 54 16.39 2.60 -4.71
C ASP A 54 15.43 2.77 -5.91
N ASN A 55 15.13 1.69 -6.64
CA ASN A 55 14.23 1.70 -7.78
C ASN A 55 12.80 1.29 -7.44
N LYS A 56 12.49 0.99 -6.17
CA LYS A 56 11.19 0.52 -5.73
C LYS A 56 10.57 1.47 -4.71
N PRO A 57 9.25 1.38 -4.44
CA PRO A 57 8.63 2.07 -3.31
C PRO A 57 9.30 1.70 -1.98
N ILE A 58 9.26 2.60 -0.98
CA ILE A 58 9.77 2.37 0.39
C ILE A 58 9.27 1.05 0.96
N GLY A 59 8.01 0.69 0.66
CA GLY A 59 7.44 -0.59 1.04
C GLY A 59 6.21 -0.89 0.20
N SER A 60 6.00 -2.18 -0.05
CA SER A 60 4.83 -2.65 -0.80
C SER A 60 4.19 -3.80 -0.03
N PHE A 61 2.94 -3.63 0.39
CA PHE A 61 2.25 -4.55 1.28
C PHE A 61 0.90 -4.97 0.72
N LEU A 62 0.55 -6.24 0.89
CA LEU A 62 -0.77 -6.76 0.60
C LEU A 62 -1.42 -7.24 1.90
N PHE A 63 -2.47 -6.52 2.37
CA PHE A 63 -3.25 -6.89 3.54
C PHE A 63 -4.46 -7.72 3.12
N VAL A 64 -4.45 -8.99 3.46
CA VAL A 64 -5.54 -9.93 3.15
C VAL A 64 -6.29 -10.27 4.44
N GLY A 65 -7.62 -10.22 4.39
CA GLY A 65 -8.45 -10.57 5.55
C GLY A 65 -9.89 -10.11 5.39
N PRO A 66 -10.80 -10.53 6.29
CA PRO A 66 -12.20 -10.15 6.23
C PRO A 66 -12.41 -8.64 6.34
N SER A 67 -13.56 -8.16 5.91
CA SER A 67 -13.93 -6.75 6.09
C SER A 67 -14.01 -6.42 7.59
N GLY A 68 -13.62 -5.21 7.96
CA GLY A 68 -13.72 -4.71 9.35
C GLY A 68 -12.56 -5.09 10.28
N VAL A 69 -11.54 -5.83 9.84
CA VAL A 69 -10.38 -6.18 10.68
C VAL A 69 -9.35 -5.07 10.85
N GLY A 70 -9.60 -3.88 10.30
CA GLY A 70 -8.75 -2.71 10.50
C GLY A 70 -7.69 -2.46 9.41
N LYS A 71 -7.76 -3.11 8.23
CA LYS A 71 -6.76 -2.92 7.14
C LYS A 71 -6.60 -1.46 6.71
N THR A 72 -7.71 -0.77 6.48
CA THR A 72 -7.71 0.65 6.07
C THR A 72 -7.25 1.54 7.21
N GLU A 73 -7.68 1.26 8.45
CA GLU A 73 -7.25 1.99 9.64
C GLU A 73 -5.73 1.85 9.87
N LEU A 74 -5.19 0.63 9.77
CA LEU A 74 -3.76 0.39 9.87
C LEU A 74 -2.98 1.23 8.85
N SER A 75 -3.44 1.26 7.59
CA SER A 75 -2.80 2.05 6.52
C SER A 75 -2.81 3.55 6.83
N GLN A 76 -3.89 4.07 7.39
CA GLN A 76 -4.01 5.47 7.78
C GLN A 76 -3.11 5.81 8.96
N GLN A 77 -3.02 4.92 9.94
CA GLN A 77 -2.16 5.11 11.11
C GLN A 77 -0.66 5.03 10.74
N ILE A 78 -0.27 4.18 9.78
CA ILE A 78 1.08 4.16 9.22
C ILE A 78 1.44 5.53 8.65
N ALA A 79 0.57 6.10 7.81
CA ALA A 79 0.78 7.42 7.24
C ALA A 79 0.96 8.50 8.32
N LYS A 80 0.12 8.46 9.34
CA LYS A 80 0.16 9.41 10.47
C LYS A 80 1.45 9.29 11.28
N SER A 81 1.87 8.07 11.62
CA SER A 81 3.09 7.83 12.42
C SER A 81 4.37 8.22 11.69
N LEU A 82 4.38 8.13 10.34
CA LEU A 82 5.50 8.52 9.50
C LEU A 82 5.45 9.97 9.02
N ASP A 83 4.41 10.72 9.39
CA ASP A 83 4.16 12.10 8.91
C ASP A 83 4.08 12.18 7.37
N MET A 84 3.48 11.16 6.76
CA MET A 84 3.26 11.05 5.32
C MET A 84 1.81 11.39 4.95
N ASN A 85 1.59 11.88 3.74
CA ASN A 85 0.23 12.06 3.22
C ASN A 85 -0.46 10.71 3.03
N PHE A 86 -1.79 10.68 3.16
CA PHE A 86 -2.58 9.48 2.93
C PHE A 86 -3.45 9.64 1.69
N ILE A 87 -3.24 8.77 0.69
CA ILE A 87 -3.99 8.72 -0.56
C ILE A 87 -4.73 7.39 -0.60
N ARG A 88 -6.05 7.42 -0.52
CA ARG A 88 -6.89 6.23 -0.66
C ARG A 88 -7.54 6.21 -2.04
N ILE A 89 -7.45 5.08 -2.70
CA ILE A 89 -8.10 4.76 -3.98
C ILE A 89 -8.95 3.50 -3.77
N ASP A 90 -10.27 3.65 -3.87
CA ASP A 90 -11.21 2.53 -3.75
C ASP A 90 -11.36 1.84 -5.11
N MET A 91 -10.90 0.60 -5.22
CA MET A 91 -10.90 -0.14 -6.47
C MET A 91 -12.31 -0.54 -6.93
N SER A 92 -13.31 -0.44 -6.06
CA SER A 92 -14.71 -0.62 -6.47
C SER A 92 -15.21 0.43 -7.46
N GLU A 93 -14.56 1.59 -7.54
CA GLU A 93 -14.85 2.62 -8.53
C GLU A 93 -14.21 2.34 -9.91
N TYR A 94 -13.29 1.35 -9.98
CA TYR A 94 -12.47 1.05 -11.16
C TYR A 94 -12.72 -0.37 -11.72
N GLN A 95 -13.98 -0.79 -11.74
CA GLN A 95 -14.43 -2.10 -12.20
C GLN A 95 -14.56 -2.21 -13.73
N ASN A 96 -14.51 -1.08 -14.44
CA ASN A 96 -14.67 -1.00 -15.88
C ASN A 96 -13.41 -0.46 -16.54
N GLU A 97 -13.17 -0.86 -17.79
CA GLU A 97 -12.02 -0.39 -18.57
C GLU A 97 -11.94 1.14 -18.66
N ASN A 98 -13.06 1.80 -18.93
CA ASN A 98 -13.12 3.26 -19.04
C ASN A 98 -12.82 4.01 -17.74
N SER A 99 -12.87 3.34 -16.58
CA SER A 99 -12.58 3.98 -15.30
C SER A 99 -11.09 4.17 -15.03
N ILE A 100 -10.21 3.46 -15.78
CA ILE A 100 -8.75 3.56 -15.64
C ILE A 100 -8.26 4.97 -15.97
N SER A 101 -8.90 5.64 -16.94
CA SER A 101 -8.58 7.03 -17.27
C SER A 101 -8.71 8.00 -16.08
N LYS A 102 -9.54 7.67 -15.09
CA LYS A 102 -9.63 8.47 -13.85
C LYS A 102 -8.40 8.33 -12.96
N LEU A 103 -7.64 7.23 -13.08
CA LEU A 103 -6.40 7.02 -12.32
C LEU A 103 -5.22 7.76 -12.93
N ILE A 104 -5.04 7.62 -14.24
CA ILE A 104 -3.83 8.03 -14.97
C ILE A 104 -4.10 9.10 -16.02
N GLY A 105 -5.34 9.56 -16.17
CA GLY A 105 -5.76 10.52 -17.17
C GLY A 105 -6.39 9.89 -18.42
N ALA A 106 -7.21 10.66 -19.11
CA ALA A 106 -7.76 10.31 -20.41
C ALA A 106 -6.78 10.67 -21.52
N ASP A 107 -6.86 9.96 -22.65
CA ASP A 107 -6.07 10.28 -23.83
C ASP A 107 -6.52 11.63 -24.45
N PRO A 108 -5.63 12.32 -25.17
CA PRO A 108 -5.95 13.58 -25.83
C PRO A 108 -7.18 13.46 -26.72
N GLY A 109 -8.15 14.35 -26.51
CA GLY A 109 -9.41 14.39 -27.28
C GLY A 109 -10.57 13.58 -26.69
N PHE A 110 -10.36 12.88 -25.58
CA PHE A 110 -11.43 12.22 -24.84
C PHE A 110 -11.97 13.11 -23.71
N VAL A 111 -13.21 12.83 -23.30
CA VAL A 111 -13.86 13.49 -22.16
C VAL A 111 -13.07 13.17 -20.87
N GLY A 112 -12.76 14.22 -20.10
CA GLY A 112 -11.99 14.08 -18.87
C GLY A 112 -10.47 14.27 -19.02
N TYR A 113 -10.00 14.70 -20.20
CA TYR A 113 -8.57 14.96 -20.42
C TYR A 113 -7.99 16.03 -19.48
N ASP A 114 -8.77 17.06 -19.18
CA ASP A 114 -8.38 18.17 -18.29
C ASP A 114 -8.76 17.92 -16.82
N ASP A 115 -9.37 16.77 -16.51
CA ASP A 115 -9.76 16.43 -15.14
C ASP A 115 -8.55 16.00 -14.30
N GLU A 116 -8.60 16.27 -13.00
CA GLU A 116 -7.56 15.83 -12.07
C GLU A 116 -7.52 14.30 -11.94
N ASN A 117 -6.36 13.72 -12.23
CA ASN A 117 -6.15 12.27 -12.13
C ASN A 117 -6.09 11.84 -10.66
N GLN A 118 -6.90 10.86 -10.30
CA GLN A 118 -7.06 10.45 -8.89
C GLN A 118 -5.79 9.87 -8.28
N LEU A 119 -4.93 9.24 -9.06
CA LEU A 119 -3.68 8.65 -8.59
C LEU A 119 -2.48 9.54 -8.93
N THR A 120 -2.24 9.78 -10.22
CA THR A 120 -0.98 10.40 -10.69
C THR A 120 -0.82 11.83 -10.22
N ASP A 121 -1.86 12.66 -10.30
CA ASP A 121 -1.78 14.05 -9.84
C ASP A 121 -1.70 14.17 -8.32
N LYS A 122 -2.35 13.25 -7.57
CA LYS A 122 -2.26 13.24 -6.10
C LYS A 122 -0.85 12.90 -5.63
N VAL A 123 -0.21 11.89 -6.25
CA VAL A 123 1.17 11.51 -5.91
C VAL A 123 2.16 12.57 -6.36
N LEU A 124 1.97 13.17 -7.55
CA LEU A 124 2.81 14.27 -8.01
C LEU A 124 2.79 15.47 -7.06
N LYS A 125 1.61 15.82 -6.52
CA LYS A 125 1.46 16.88 -5.51
C LYS A 125 2.06 16.51 -4.15
N ASN A 126 2.01 15.22 -3.80
CA ASN A 126 2.44 14.70 -2.51
C ASN A 126 3.33 13.46 -2.70
N PRO A 127 4.61 13.64 -3.05
CA PRO A 127 5.49 12.52 -3.38
C PRO A 127 5.83 11.62 -2.18
N TYR A 128 5.66 12.12 -0.96
CA TYR A 128 5.81 11.35 0.29
C TYR A 128 4.43 10.95 0.80
N SER A 129 3.92 9.82 0.33
CA SER A 129 2.56 9.37 0.63
C SER A 129 2.50 7.88 0.92
N VAL A 130 1.57 7.51 1.78
CA VAL A 130 1.04 6.15 1.84
C VAL A 130 -0.13 6.07 0.86
N VAL A 131 0.03 5.25 -0.18
CA VAL A 131 -0.98 5.03 -1.22
C VAL A 131 -1.69 3.71 -0.94
N LEU A 132 -2.96 3.78 -0.57
CA LEU A 132 -3.81 2.62 -0.32
C LEU A 132 -4.70 2.34 -1.53
N PHE A 133 -4.54 1.16 -2.13
CA PHE A 133 -5.47 0.58 -3.09
C PHE A 133 -6.41 -0.38 -2.36
N ASP A 134 -7.63 0.07 -2.08
CA ASP A 134 -8.59 -0.67 -1.27
C ASP A 134 -9.45 -1.60 -2.13
N GLU A 135 -9.59 -2.88 -1.72
CA GLU A 135 -10.38 -3.92 -2.39
C GLU A 135 -9.90 -4.23 -3.84
N ILE A 136 -8.61 -4.54 -4.01
CA ILE A 136 -8.00 -4.76 -5.32
C ILE A 136 -8.66 -5.85 -6.16
N GLU A 137 -9.34 -6.81 -5.54
CA GLU A 137 -10.08 -7.87 -6.23
C GLU A 137 -11.26 -7.36 -7.07
N LYS A 138 -11.70 -6.11 -6.82
CA LYS A 138 -12.78 -5.46 -7.58
C LYS A 138 -12.28 -4.69 -8.80
N ALA A 139 -10.96 -4.46 -8.88
CA ALA A 139 -10.38 -3.71 -9.97
C ALA A 139 -10.52 -4.42 -11.31
N TYR A 140 -10.70 -3.63 -12.38
CA TYR A 140 -10.63 -4.17 -13.74
C TYR A 140 -9.23 -4.74 -14.02
N PRO A 141 -9.10 -5.88 -14.73
CA PRO A 141 -7.83 -6.58 -14.88
C PRO A 141 -6.64 -5.74 -15.39
N SER A 142 -6.88 -4.76 -16.26
CA SER A 142 -5.78 -3.92 -16.78
C SER A 142 -5.18 -2.97 -15.73
N VAL A 143 -5.87 -2.71 -14.60
CA VAL A 143 -5.30 -1.96 -13.47
C VAL A 143 -4.08 -2.67 -12.87
N PHE A 144 -4.05 -4.01 -12.92
CA PHE A 144 -2.91 -4.77 -12.40
C PHE A 144 -1.60 -4.47 -13.15
N SER A 145 -1.67 -4.08 -14.42
CA SER A 145 -0.47 -3.66 -15.16
C SER A 145 0.11 -2.35 -14.63
N LEU A 146 -0.72 -1.45 -14.09
CA LEU A 146 -0.27 -0.22 -13.43
C LEU A 146 0.42 -0.56 -12.11
N PHE A 147 -0.14 -1.51 -11.34
CA PHE A 147 0.49 -1.96 -10.10
C PHE A 147 1.87 -2.55 -10.36
N LEU A 148 2.02 -3.39 -11.40
CA LEU A 148 3.32 -3.97 -11.76
C LEU A 148 4.36 -2.88 -12.09
N GLN A 149 3.98 -1.82 -12.82
CA GLN A 149 4.89 -0.70 -13.08
C GLN A 149 5.34 -0.03 -11.79
N ILE A 150 4.40 0.25 -10.87
CA ILE A 150 4.71 0.90 -9.59
C ILE A 150 5.61 0.00 -8.74
N LEU A 151 5.29 -1.30 -8.63
CA LEU A 151 5.98 -2.23 -7.73
C LEU A 151 7.37 -2.64 -8.24
N ASP A 152 7.53 -2.76 -9.56
CA ASP A 152 8.79 -3.23 -10.16
C ASP A 152 9.76 -2.09 -10.47
N TYR A 153 9.24 -0.93 -10.89
CA TYR A 153 10.06 0.19 -11.36
C TYR A 153 9.94 1.44 -10.48
N GLY A 154 9.10 1.44 -9.46
CA GLY A 154 8.87 2.62 -8.62
C GLY A 154 8.32 3.83 -9.36
N THR A 155 7.79 3.65 -10.57
CA THR A 155 7.29 4.74 -11.42
C THR A 155 6.03 4.32 -12.16
N LEU A 156 5.22 5.31 -12.55
CA LEU A 156 4.05 5.13 -13.40
C LEU A 156 3.99 6.25 -14.44
N THR A 157 3.82 5.89 -15.70
CA THR A 157 3.61 6.88 -16.77
C THR A 157 2.11 7.10 -16.96
N ASP A 158 1.69 8.37 -16.89
CA ASP A 158 0.30 8.76 -17.13
C ASP A 158 0.01 8.93 -18.64
N SER A 159 -1.27 9.18 -18.96
CA SER A 159 -1.70 9.40 -20.36
C SER A 159 -1.15 10.68 -20.99
N HIS A 160 -0.64 11.63 -20.19
CA HIS A 160 0.03 12.84 -20.65
C HIS A 160 1.53 12.62 -20.92
N GLY A 161 2.05 11.38 -20.76
CA GLY A 161 3.45 11.05 -20.91
C GLY A 161 4.33 11.50 -19.74
N ARG A 162 3.75 11.92 -18.60
CA ARG A 162 4.50 12.27 -17.39
C ARG A 162 4.85 11.01 -16.63
N THR A 163 6.10 10.88 -16.22
CA THR A 163 6.53 9.79 -15.33
C THR A 163 6.43 10.24 -13.88
N ILE A 164 5.57 9.57 -13.12
CA ILE A 164 5.29 9.84 -11.71
C ILE A 164 6.15 8.93 -10.85
N ASP A 165 6.84 9.48 -9.86
CA ASP A 165 7.76 8.78 -8.98
C ASP A 165 7.06 8.28 -7.71
N PHE A 166 7.07 6.97 -7.48
CA PHE A 166 6.51 6.29 -6.31
C PHE A 166 7.59 5.77 -5.35
N ARG A 167 8.87 6.00 -5.63
CA ARG A 167 9.99 5.48 -4.81
C ARG A 167 9.99 6.03 -3.39
N ASN A 168 9.38 7.18 -3.17
CA ASN A 168 9.20 7.77 -1.86
C ASN A 168 7.82 7.46 -1.24
N CYS A 169 7.05 6.55 -1.84
CA CYS A 169 5.74 6.14 -1.36
C CYS A 169 5.82 4.79 -0.64
N ILE A 170 4.88 4.56 0.26
CA ILE A 170 4.53 3.23 0.76
C ILE A 170 3.24 2.82 0.04
N VAL A 171 3.28 1.69 -0.65
CA VAL A 171 2.13 1.16 -1.39
C VAL A 171 1.46 0.06 -0.57
N ILE A 172 0.19 0.23 -0.26
CA ILE A 172 -0.60 -0.76 0.47
C ILE A 172 -1.78 -1.16 -0.41
N MET A 173 -1.97 -2.46 -0.56
CA MET A 173 -3.11 -3.05 -1.24
C MET A 173 -3.92 -3.82 -0.23
N THR A 174 -5.26 -3.74 -0.26
CA THR A 174 -6.12 -4.58 0.56
C THR A 174 -6.93 -5.53 -0.30
N SER A 175 -7.20 -6.71 0.25
CA SER A 175 -8.10 -7.68 -0.37
C SER A 175 -8.94 -8.41 0.67
N ASN A 176 -10.18 -8.70 0.30
CA ASN A 176 -11.09 -9.58 1.02
C ASN A 176 -11.16 -10.98 0.38
N ALA A 177 -10.41 -11.21 -0.72
CA ALA A 177 -10.41 -12.50 -1.42
C ALA A 177 -9.86 -13.63 -0.54
N GLY A 178 -10.39 -14.83 -0.70
CA GLY A 178 -9.95 -16.02 0.02
C GLY A 178 -10.58 -16.22 1.41
N VAL A 179 -11.20 -15.22 2.01
CA VAL A 179 -11.83 -15.34 3.33
C VAL A 179 -13.17 -16.05 3.26
N SER A 180 -13.92 -15.87 2.18
CA SER A 180 -15.21 -16.54 1.94
C SER A 180 -15.08 -18.06 1.76
N ASP A 181 -13.93 -18.55 1.30
CA ASP A 181 -13.69 -19.98 1.10
C ASP A 181 -13.20 -20.69 2.37
N ALA A 182 -12.55 -19.98 3.28
CA ALA A 182 -12.14 -20.51 4.57
C ALA A 182 -13.33 -20.68 5.55
N SER A 183 -14.40 -19.92 5.37
CA SER A 183 -15.61 -19.96 6.21
C SER A 183 -16.72 -20.86 5.68
N LYS A 184 -16.60 -21.39 4.44
CA LYS A 184 -17.56 -22.38 3.92
C LYS A 184 -17.24 -23.74 4.51
N PRO A 185 -18.21 -24.43 5.16
CA PRO A 185 -18.02 -25.83 5.55
C PRO A 185 -17.70 -26.61 4.27
N LYS A 186 -16.56 -27.31 4.26
CA LYS A 186 -16.20 -28.21 3.15
C LYS A 186 -17.25 -29.33 3.13
N ILE A 187 -18.25 -29.20 2.29
CA ILE A 187 -19.17 -30.28 1.96
C ILE A 187 -18.41 -31.17 0.96
N GLY A 188 -17.65 -32.12 1.51
CA GLY A 188 -16.92 -33.13 0.74
C GLY A 188 -17.15 -34.48 1.40
N PHE A 189 -17.73 -35.44 0.68
CA PHE A 189 -17.75 -36.85 1.05
C PHE A 189 -16.31 -37.35 1.12
N GLY A 190 -15.84 -37.71 2.34
CA GLY A 190 -14.54 -38.36 2.55
C GLY A 190 -13.53 -37.58 3.40
N ALA A 191 -13.87 -37.22 4.61
CA ALA A 191 -12.87 -36.91 5.62
C ALA A 191 -12.63 -38.17 6.47
N SER A 192 -11.64 -38.98 6.07
CA SER A 192 -11.04 -39.96 6.97
C SER A 192 -10.23 -39.21 8.02
N SER A 193 -10.75 -39.17 9.25
CA SER A 193 -10.03 -38.74 10.43
C SER A 193 -8.84 -39.68 10.65
N ILE A 194 -7.62 -39.17 10.42
CA ILE A 194 -6.41 -39.83 10.91
C ILE A 194 -6.29 -39.48 12.38
N ASN A 195 -6.74 -40.39 13.24
CA ASN A 195 -6.42 -40.40 14.65
C ASN A 195 -4.93 -40.69 14.81
N THR A 196 -4.15 -39.70 15.21
CA THR A 196 -2.77 -39.89 15.68
C THR A 196 -2.76 -39.84 17.20
N ASN A 197 -3.32 -40.89 17.80
CA ASN A 197 -3.03 -41.28 19.18
C ASN A 197 -2.48 -42.70 19.11
N ALA A 198 -1.16 -42.83 19.12
CA ALA A 198 -0.48 -44.05 19.61
C ALA A 198 1.03 -43.75 19.78
N ILE A 199 1.42 -43.87 21.05
CA ILE A 199 2.75 -44.09 21.62
C ILE A 199 3.60 -42.84 21.87
#